data_d2523504d4c48e44aa34b64eae816d6d
#
_entry.id   d2523504d4c48e44aa34b64eae816d6d
#
_cell.length_a   1.000
_cell.length_b   1.000
_cell.length_c   1.000
_cell.angle_alpha   90.00
_cell.angle_beta   90.00
_cell.angle_gamma   90.00
#
_symmetry.space_group_name_H-M   'P 1'
#
loop_
_entity.id
_entity.type
_entity.pdbx_description
1 polymer ?
#
loop_
_entity_poly.entity_id
_entity_poly.type
_entity_poly.pdbx_seq_one_letter_code
_entity_poly.pdbx_strand_id
1 'polypeptide(L)'
;MSEGRRSLVIVERAHRGTVETQFSDTLYSAYLFHRHLGGLDVLLRGPAVTYAARTPRVPPLRLGKRLLTTTNDPREGLRVLLDAGVDVWVEEPDLTAHGLDGETALLPEVRAVGAGVMAARWPDYRAVFYL
;
A
#
# COMPACT_ATOMS: atom_id res chain seq x y z
N MET A 1 23.35 -6.58 14.96
CA MET A 1 22.42 -5.78 15.79
C MET A 1 21.15 -5.51 15.02
N SER A 2 20.03 -5.63 15.70
CA SER A 2 18.73 -5.33 15.09
C SER A 2 18.40 -3.83 15.07
N GLU A 3 19.17 -3.01 15.75
CA GLU A 3 19.01 -1.56 15.71
C GLU A 3 19.21 -1.05 14.29
N GLY A 4 18.30 -0.19 13.84
CA GLY A 4 18.32 0.34 12.48
C GLY A 4 17.69 -0.57 11.45
N ARG A 5 17.41 -1.82 11.78
CA ARG A 5 16.65 -2.68 10.87
C ARG A 5 15.19 -2.27 10.87
N ARG A 6 14.63 -2.26 9.68
CA ARG A 6 13.22 -1.96 9.49
C ARG A 6 12.43 -3.27 9.55
N SER A 7 11.15 -3.17 9.85
CA SER A 7 10.20 -4.27 9.70
C SER A 7 9.61 -4.24 8.30
N LEU A 8 9.14 -5.38 7.82
CA LEU A 8 8.43 -5.47 6.54
C LEU A 8 6.98 -5.82 6.80
N VAL A 9 6.09 -5.01 6.27
CA VAL A 9 4.64 -5.26 6.30
C VAL A 9 4.21 -5.69 4.92
N ILE A 10 3.54 -6.84 4.81
CA ILE A 10 3.02 -7.36 3.56
C ILE A 10 1.51 -7.15 3.54
N VAL A 11 1.02 -6.49 2.50
CA VAL A 11 -0.40 -6.24 2.28
C VAL A 11 -0.83 -6.94 1.01
N GLU A 12 -1.77 -7.86 1.11
CA GLU A 12 -2.24 -8.64 -0.03
C GLU A 12 -3.69 -8.33 -0.42
N ARG A 13 -4.46 -7.75 0.47
CA ARG A 13 -5.87 -7.45 0.21
C ARG A 13 -6.04 -6.01 -0.23
N ALA A 14 -6.77 -5.82 -1.33
CA ALA A 14 -7.23 -4.50 -1.73
C ALA A 14 -8.40 -4.07 -0.83
N HIS A 15 -8.70 -2.78 -0.85
CA HIS A 15 -9.89 -2.28 -0.17
C HIS A 15 -11.16 -2.84 -0.83
N ARG A 16 -12.20 -3.03 -0.05
CA ARG A 16 -13.49 -3.52 -0.54
C ARG A 16 -14.47 -2.41 -0.88
N GLY A 17 -14.17 -1.20 -0.48
CA GLY A 17 -14.98 -0.02 -0.74
C GLY A 17 -14.68 1.11 0.21
N THR A 18 -15.11 2.31 -0.14
CA THR A 18 -14.81 3.52 0.63
C THR A 18 -15.47 3.51 2.01
N VAL A 19 -16.63 2.86 2.13
CA VAL A 19 -17.31 2.76 3.42
C VAL A 19 -16.53 1.87 4.38
N GLU A 20 -16.00 0.76 3.90
CA GLU A 20 -15.19 -0.14 4.71
C GLU A 20 -13.90 0.53 5.20
N THR A 21 -13.31 1.39 4.40
CA THR A 21 -12.07 2.10 4.74
C THR A 21 -12.22 2.96 5.99
N GLN A 22 -13.42 3.45 6.27
CA GLN A 22 -13.69 4.22 7.48
C GLN A 22 -13.53 3.39 8.75
N PHE A 23 -13.71 2.08 8.66
CA PHE A 23 -13.65 1.17 9.80
C PHE A 23 -12.36 0.36 9.84
N SER A 24 -11.74 0.13 8.70
CA SER A 24 -10.54 -0.70 8.61
C SER A 24 -9.67 -0.20 7.46
N ASP A 25 -8.71 0.65 7.80
CA ASP A 25 -7.75 1.18 6.85
C ASP A 25 -6.39 0.54 7.09
N THR A 26 -6.07 -0.47 6.27
CA THR A 26 -4.83 -1.24 6.39
C THR A 26 -3.59 -0.37 6.23
N LEU A 27 -3.59 0.55 5.26
CA LEU A 27 -2.43 1.40 5.01
C LEU A 27 -2.23 2.42 6.12
N TYR A 28 -3.31 2.93 6.69
CA TYR A 28 -3.20 3.81 7.85
C TYR A 28 -2.69 3.05 9.07
N SER A 29 -3.11 1.80 9.24
CA SER A 29 -2.57 0.94 10.30
C SER A 29 -1.08 0.72 10.12
N ALA A 30 -0.62 0.51 8.89
CA ALA A 30 0.81 0.39 8.60
C ALA A 30 1.56 1.67 8.99
N TYR A 31 0.98 2.84 8.74
CA TYR A 31 1.57 4.11 9.15
C TYR A 31 1.74 4.20 10.67
N LEU A 32 0.72 3.77 11.43
CA LEU A 32 0.82 3.73 12.90
C LEU A 32 1.93 2.78 13.36
N PHE A 33 2.04 1.60 12.75
CA PHE A 33 3.13 0.68 13.07
C PHE A 33 4.49 1.28 12.72
N HIS A 34 4.60 2.00 11.62
CA HIS A 34 5.83 2.70 11.26
C HIS A 34 6.28 3.63 12.40
N ARG A 35 5.34 4.39 12.96
CA ARG A 35 5.65 5.30 14.06
C ARG A 35 6.05 4.58 15.34
N HIS A 36 5.44 3.43 15.62
CA HIS A 36 5.66 2.71 16.88
C HIS A 36 6.83 1.73 16.83
N LEU A 37 7.14 1.19 15.64
CA LEU A 37 8.17 0.16 15.51
C LEU A 37 9.53 0.71 15.07
N GLY A 38 9.66 2.01 14.95
CA GLY A 38 10.93 2.62 14.56
C GLY A 38 11.25 2.56 13.08
N GLY A 39 10.26 2.31 12.25
CA GLY A 39 10.39 2.29 10.79
C GLY A 39 10.01 0.96 10.18
N LEU A 40 9.38 1.02 9.00
CA LEU A 40 9.04 -0.18 8.25
C LEU A 40 9.05 0.10 6.75
N ASP A 41 9.12 -0.97 5.98
CA ASP A 41 8.86 -0.97 4.55
C ASP A 41 7.55 -1.71 4.30
N VAL A 42 6.92 -1.45 3.16
CA VAL A 42 5.65 -2.07 2.78
C VAL A 42 5.84 -2.79 1.46
N LEU A 43 5.37 -4.03 1.39
CA LEU A 43 5.26 -4.78 0.15
C LEU A 43 3.78 -4.99 -0.16
N LEU A 44 3.34 -4.48 -1.31
CA LEU A 44 1.99 -4.70 -1.82
C LEU A 44 2.04 -5.89 -2.79
N ARG A 45 1.25 -6.90 -2.52
CA ARG A 45 1.18 -8.12 -3.34
C ARG A 45 -0.26 -8.41 -3.74
N GLY A 46 -0.42 -9.23 -4.79
CA GLY A 46 -1.75 -9.59 -5.27
C GLY A 46 -2.61 -8.35 -5.55
N PRO A 47 -3.89 -8.39 -5.21
CA PRO A 47 -4.79 -7.24 -5.47
C PRO A 47 -4.36 -5.94 -4.80
N ALA A 48 -3.55 -6.00 -3.75
CA ALA A 48 -3.11 -4.80 -3.03
C ALA A 48 -2.21 -3.90 -3.89
N VAL A 49 -1.63 -4.40 -4.99
CA VAL A 49 -0.86 -3.54 -5.90
C VAL A 49 -1.71 -2.42 -6.48
N THR A 50 -3.03 -2.56 -6.49
CA THR A 50 -3.94 -1.52 -6.97
C THR A 50 -3.92 -0.26 -6.13
N TYR A 51 -3.47 -0.32 -4.88
CA TYR A 51 -3.26 0.88 -4.08
C TYR A 51 -2.22 1.82 -4.68
N ALA A 52 -1.27 1.26 -5.42
CA ALA A 52 -0.17 2.02 -6.01
C ALA A 52 -0.51 2.55 -7.41
N ALA A 53 -1.71 2.31 -7.91
CA ALA A 53 -2.13 2.74 -9.22
C ALA A 53 -2.18 4.27 -9.30
N ARG A 54 -1.62 4.80 -10.36
CA ARG A 54 -1.67 6.23 -10.66
C ARG A 54 -2.98 6.55 -11.38
N THR A 55 -4.03 6.74 -10.60
CA THR A 55 -5.37 7.02 -11.13
C THR A 55 -5.95 8.27 -10.47
N PRO A 56 -6.98 8.88 -11.07
CA PRO A 56 -7.67 10.00 -10.46
C PRO A 56 -8.24 9.63 -9.09
N ARG A 57 -8.46 10.64 -8.27
CA ARG A 57 -9.10 10.48 -6.99
C ARG A 57 -10.48 9.82 -7.17
N VAL A 58 -10.88 8.99 -6.19
CA VAL A 58 -12.21 8.37 -6.19
C VAL A 58 -13.27 9.46 -6.22
N PRO A 59 -14.21 9.41 -7.19
CA PRO A 59 -15.25 10.42 -7.26
C PRO A 59 -16.24 10.30 -6.09
N PRO A 60 -16.94 11.40 -5.75
CA PRO A 60 -17.98 11.35 -4.74
C PRO A 60 -19.05 10.32 -5.07
N LEU A 61 -19.55 9.64 -4.04
CA LEU A 61 -20.59 8.64 -4.21
C LEU A 61 -21.97 9.32 -4.19
N ARG A 62 -22.78 9.02 -5.22
CA ARG A 62 -24.15 9.49 -5.28
C ARG A 62 -25.10 8.39 -4.80
N LEU A 63 -25.85 8.68 -3.73
CA LEU A 63 -26.90 7.81 -3.21
C LEU A 63 -28.24 8.53 -3.32
N GLY A 64 -29.02 8.20 -4.35
CA GLY A 64 -30.26 8.92 -4.63
C GLY A 64 -29.99 10.39 -4.92
N LYS A 65 -30.56 11.28 -4.11
CA LYS A 65 -30.36 12.73 -4.23
C LYS A 65 -29.17 13.24 -3.41
N ARG A 66 -28.54 12.37 -2.63
CA ARG A 66 -27.40 12.76 -1.78
C ARG A 66 -26.08 12.49 -2.50
N LEU A 67 -25.19 13.43 -2.35
CA LEU A 67 -23.80 13.29 -2.80
C LEU A 67 -22.92 13.17 -1.58
N LEU A 68 -22.25 12.01 -1.43
CA LEU A 68 -21.32 11.77 -0.34
C LEU A 68 -19.93 12.23 -0.78
N THR A 69 -19.49 13.36 -0.26
CA THR A 69 -18.18 13.95 -0.59
C THR A 69 -17.11 13.63 0.44
N THR A 70 -17.49 13.00 1.56
CA THR A 70 -16.61 12.72 2.67
C THR A 70 -16.06 11.28 2.69
N THR A 71 -16.33 10.50 1.64
CA THR A 71 -15.79 9.16 1.51
C THR A 71 -14.27 9.22 1.31
N ASN A 72 -13.54 8.44 2.09
CA ASN A 72 -12.09 8.40 2.00
C ASN A 72 -11.65 7.64 0.76
N ASP A 73 -10.63 8.17 0.08
CA ASP A 73 -9.92 7.39 -0.92
C ASP A 73 -8.93 6.48 -0.19
N PRO A 74 -9.04 5.15 -0.34
CA PRO A 74 -8.17 4.23 0.38
C PRO A 74 -6.69 4.40 0.02
N ARG A 75 -6.39 5.04 -1.13
CA ARG A 75 -5.02 5.30 -1.55
C ARG A 75 -4.38 6.48 -0.83
N GLU A 76 -5.15 7.28 -0.10
CA GLU A 76 -4.59 8.36 0.71
C GLU A 76 -3.65 7.81 1.78
N GLY A 77 -3.93 6.61 2.31
CA GLY A 77 -3.05 5.95 3.25
C GLY A 77 -1.68 5.65 2.66
N LEU A 78 -1.62 5.30 1.38
CA LEU A 78 -0.34 5.10 0.69
C LEU A 78 0.44 6.41 0.60
N ARG A 79 -0.23 7.51 0.28
CA ARG A 79 0.44 8.83 0.23
C ARG A 79 1.02 9.20 1.59
N VAL A 80 0.28 8.93 2.67
CA VAL A 80 0.78 9.19 4.03
C VAL A 80 2.04 8.39 4.31
N LEU A 81 2.08 7.11 3.91
CA LEU A 81 3.27 6.26 4.07
C LEU A 81 4.45 6.80 3.28
N LEU A 82 4.25 7.15 2.02
CA LEU A 82 5.32 7.68 1.17
C LEU A 82 5.86 8.99 1.72
N ASP A 83 4.99 9.88 2.17
CA ASP A 83 5.39 11.16 2.75
C ASP A 83 6.15 10.99 4.07
N ALA A 84 5.90 9.90 4.78
CA ALA A 84 6.61 9.55 6.01
C ALA A 84 7.97 8.87 5.76
N GLY A 85 8.36 8.69 4.50
CA GLY A 85 9.63 8.06 4.14
C GLY A 85 9.61 6.54 4.15
N VAL A 86 8.43 5.93 4.13
CA VAL A 86 8.30 4.48 4.02
C VAL A 86 8.58 4.06 2.58
N ASP A 87 9.44 3.06 2.41
CA ASP A 87 9.66 2.47 1.09
C ASP A 87 8.52 1.50 0.79
N VAL A 88 7.89 1.67 -0.36
CA VAL A 88 6.79 0.84 -0.82
C VAL A 88 7.21 0.09 -2.07
N TRP A 89 7.05 -1.23 -2.01
CA TRP A 89 7.45 -2.15 -3.06
C TRP A 89 6.23 -2.88 -3.61
N VAL A 90 6.29 -3.23 -4.89
CA VAL A 90 5.27 -4.07 -5.56
C VAL A 90 5.97 -5.13 -6.38
N GLU A 91 5.35 -6.30 -6.54
CA GLU A 91 5.89 -7.37 -7.37
C GLU A 91 5.39 -7.23 -8.81
N GLU A 92 6.31 -7.29 -9.77
CA GLU A 92 6.01 -7.12 -11.19
C GLU A 92 4.95 -8.08 -11.73
N PRO A 93 4.96 -9.39 -11.38
CA PRO A 93 3.91 -10.28 -11.85
C PRO A 93 2.51 -9.85 -11.43
N ASP A 94 2.37 -9.30 -10.23
CA ASP A 94 1.08 -8.81 -9.76
C ASP A 94 0.65 -7.55 -10.50
N LEU A 95 1.59 -6.69 -10.87
CA LEU A 95 1.29 -5.53 -11.70
C LEU A 95 0.73 -5.95 -13.05
N THR A 96 1.38 -6.91 -13.69
CA THR A 96 0.94 -7.43 -14.98
C THR A 96 -0.46 -8.04 -14.87
N ALA A 97 -0.69 -8.84 -13.82
CA ALA A 97 -1.97 -9.49 -13.59
C ALA A 97 -3.12 -8.48 -13.40
N HIS A 98 -2.83 -7.28 -12.94
CA HIS A 98 -3.82 -6.23 -12.70
C HIS A 98 -3.77 -5.08 -13.70
N GLY A 99 -3.05 -5.27 -14.82
CA GLY A 99 -2.98 -4.26 -15.88
C GLY A 99 -2.21 -3.00 -15.51
N LEU A 100 -1.29 -3.07 -14.55
CA LEU A 100 -0.53 -1.93 -14.04
C LEU A 100 0.93 -1.95 -14.47
N ASP A 101 1.27 -2.68 -15.51
CA ASP A 101 2.64 -2.82 -16.00
C ASP A 101 3.08 -1.74 -17.01
N GLY A 102 2.21 -0.76 -17.31
CA GLY A 102 2.56 0.37 -18.14
C GLY A 102 3.50 1.35 -17.41
N GLU A 103 4.31 2.06 -18.18
CA GLU A 103 5.32 2.98 -17.62
C GLU A 103 4.75 4.06 -16.69
N THR A 104 3.52 4.49 -16.94
CA THR A 104 2.88 5.55 -16.17
C THR A 104 1.75 5.04 -15.27
N ALA A 105 1.64 3.72 -15.12
CA ALA A 105 0.51 3.13 -14.39
C ALA A 105 0.65 3.23 -12.87
N LEU A 106 1.89 3.35 -12.38
CA LEU A 106 2.19 3.41 -10.94
C LEU A 106 2.59 4.80 -10.50
N LEU A 107 2.37 5.07 -9.22
CA LEU A 107 2.96 6.23 -8.55
C LEU A 107 4.49 6.15 -8.67
N PRO A 108 5.16 7.27 -9.01
CA PRO A 108 6.61 7.24 -9.27
C PRO A 108 7.46 6.88 -8.06
N GLU A 109 6.95 7.07 -6.84
CA GLU A 109 7.68 6.76 -5.62
C GLU A 109 7.62 5.27 -5.25
N VAL A 110 6.72 4.49 -5.86
CA VAL A 110 6.59 3.06 -5.61
C VAL A 110 7.59 2.29 -6.48
N ARG A 111 8.24 1.31 -5.87
CA ARG A 111 9.29 0.53 -6.55
C ARG A 111 8.79 -0.84 -6.95
N ALA A 112 8.96 -1.20 -8.22
CA ALA A 112 8.61 -2.52 -8.72
C ALA A 112 9.81 -3.45 -8.65
N VAL A 113 9.60 -4.70 -8.23
CA VAL A 113 10.64 -5.71 -8.13
C VAL A 113 10.14 -7.03 -8.72
N GLY A 114 11.07 -7.87 -9.14
CA GLY A 114 10.75 -9.19 -9.66
C GLY A 114 10.16 -10.11 -8.59
N ALA A 115 9.54 -11.19 -9.05
CA ALA A 115 8.98 -12.20 -8.16
C ALA A 115 10.05 -12.77 -7.22
N GLY A 116 9.74 -12.84 -5.94
CA GLY A 116 10.62 -13.42 -4.94
C GLY A 116 11.79 -12.55 -4.50
N VAL A 117 12.00 -11.38 -5.10
CA VAL A 117 13.10 -10.49 -4.71
C VAL A 117 12.96 -10.08 -3.24
N MET A 118 11.77 -9.67 -2.84
CA MET A 118 11.55 -9.25 -1.45
C MET A 118 11.58 -10.43 -0.49
N ALA A 119 11.11 -11.61 -0.90
CA ALA A 119 11.18 -12.80 -0.06
C ALA A 119 12.63 -13.17 0.27
N ALA A 120 13.54 -13.03 -0.68
CA ALA A 120 14.96 -13.26 -0.46
C ALA A 120 15.57 -12.27 0.54
N ARG A 121 14.93 -11.13 0.74
CA ARG A 121 15.39 -10.09 1.68
C ARG A 121 14.76 -10.20 3.07
N TRP A 122 13.82 -11.12 3.29
CA TRP A 122 13.16 -11.26 4.59
C TRP A 122 14.14 -11.42 5.75
N PRO A 123 15.23 -12.20 5.64
CA PRO A 123 16.19 -12.30 6.75
C PRO A 123 16.83 -10.99 7.15
N ASP A 124 16.84 -10.00 6.27
CA ASP A 124 17.46 -8.70 6.54
C ASP A 124 16.54 -7.78 7.36
N TYR A 125 15.25 -8.13 7.45
CA TYR A 125 14.29 -7.36 8.22
C TYR A 125 14.27 -7.81 9.68
N ARG A 126 13.95 -6.88 10.56
CA ARG A 126 13.78 -7.15 11.98
C ARG A 126 12.58 -8.07 12.23
N ALA A 127 11.51 -7.85 11.49
CA ALA A 127 10.29 -8.66 11.54
C ALA A 127 9.57 -8.55 10.21
N VAL A 128 8.86 -9.61 9.82
CA VAL A 128 8.02 -9.64 8.62
C VAL A 128 6.64 -10.08 9.07
N PHE A 129 5.62 -9.29 8.75
CA PHE A 129 4.27 -9.64 9.13
C PHE A 129 3.26 -9.14 8.10
N TYR A 130 2.08 -9.74 8.14
CA TYR A 130 0.97 -9.44 7.25
C TYR A 130 -0.06 -8.56 7.94
N LEU A 131 -0.62 -7.65 7.16
CA LEU A 131 -1.78 -6.86 7.59
C LEU A 131 -2.99 -7.18 6.74
#